data_64d452125f7ec15987d7d5ef05725810
#
_entry.id   64d452125f7ec15987d7d5ef05725810
#
_cell.length_a   1.000
_cell.length_b   1.000
_cell.length_c   1.000
_cell.angle_alpha   90.00
_cell.angle_beta   90.00
_cell.angle_gamma   90.00
#
_symmetry.space_group_name_H-M   'P 1'
#
loop_
_entity.id
_entity.type
_entity.pdbx_description
1 polymer ?
#
loop_
_entity_poly.entity_id
_entity_poly.type
_entity_poly.pdbx_seq_one_letter_code
_entity_poly.pdbx_strand_id
1 'polypeptide(L)'
;MMAFQSLISALGREIEDPEEETFLLFSQDIPSQNLGFVDAKATNLEITVCNIDLNITQSPGLLSSDREGGTTGAVVWKITPLFAEWVASDDSFLFQYSALDQHSTVLELGCGISGIVAVSLAPRIGKYIATDQDYVFKWLKSNITNNSAIISKNVKKRGKTPATTACGPMGSNLKVIALDWETSSVSELPTLVGMEPGQIFDAVVACDCVYNETLIEPLVRTCAETCQLANASSTGKPTVCIIAQQLRSDTVFEAWLIAFHKVFRVWRVPDKLLNKGLREGSGFVVHIGIFRDSEA
;
A
#
# COMPACT_ATOMS: atom_id res chain seq x y z
N MET A 1 19.92 11.17 -5.33
CA MET A 1 19.76 11.16 -6.81
C MET A 1 20.15 9.84 -7.46
N MET A 2 21.38 9.28 -7.29
CA MET A 2 21.79 8.03 -7.98
C MET A 2 20.91 6.82 -7.66
N ALA A 3 20.53 6.59 -6.39
CA ALA A 3 19.68 5.45 -6.02
C ALA A 3 18.27 5.51 -6.65
N PHE A 4 17.69 6.70 -6.73
CA PHE A 4 16.38 6.91 -7.36
C PHE A 4 16.43 6.68 -8.87
N GLN A 5 17.48 7.13 -9.56
CA GLN A 5 17.66 6.83 -10.99
C GLN A 5 17.83 5.34 -11.25
N SER A 6 18.49 4.62 -10.33
CA SER A 6 18.61 3.16 -10.42
C SER A 6 17.25 2.47 -10.25
N LEU A 7 16.38 2.97 -9.36
CA LEU A 7 15.00 2.49 -9.22
C LEU A 7 14.23 2.63 -10.54
N ILE A 8 14.23 3.83 -11.13
CA ILE A 8 13.54 4.11 -12.41
C ILE A 8 14.09 3.21 -13.53
N SER A 9 15.41 3.06 -13.60
CA SER A 9 16.04 2.17 -14.60
C SER A 9 15.63 0.71 -14.42
N ALA A 10 15.43 0.24 -13.18
CA ALA A 10 14.99 -1.12 -12.89
C ALA A 10 13.52 -1.36 -13.29
N LEU A 11 12.67 -0.33 -13.12
CA LEU A 11 11.26 -0.36 -13.54
C LEU A 11 11.13 -0.43 -15.07
N GLY A 12 12.05 0.14 -15.82
CA GLY A 12 12.06 0.09 -17.28
C GLY A 12 11.24 1.20 -17.94
N ARG A 13 10.41 0.83 -18.92
CA ARG A 13 9.65 1.81 -19.71
C ARG A 13 8.53 2.44 -18.88
N GLU A 14 8.44 3.77 -18.91
CA GLU A 14 7.31 4.53 -18.39
C GLU A 14 6.08 4.28 -19.26
N ILE A 15 4.90 4.23 -18.66
CA ILE A 15 3.63 4.16 -19.38
C ILE A 15 3.40 5.53 -20.02
N GLU A 16 3.31 5.56 -21.35
CA GLU A 16 3.06 6.76 -22.13
C GLU A 16 1.58 6.93 -22.47
N ASP A 17 0.90 5.80 -22.65
CA ASP A 17 -0.51 5.73 -23.04
C ASP A 17 -1.30 4.81 -22.09
N PRO A 18 -2.18 5.38 -21.24
CA PRO A 18 -3.01 4.62 -20.32
C PRO A 18 -4.00 3.66 -21.01
N GLU A 19 -4.52 4.02 -22.17
CA GLU A 19 -5.47 3.19 -22.93
C GLU A 19 -4.75 1.97 -23.53
N GLU A 20 -3.54 2.17 -24.10
CA GLU A 20 -2.69 1.08 -24.58
C GLU A 20 -2.32 0.12 -23.44
N GLU A 21 -1.91 0.63 -22.29
CA GLU A 21 -1.57 -0.20 -21.12
C GLU A 21 -2.77 -1.00 -20.63
N THR A 22 -3.96 -0.38 -20.58
CA THR A 22 -5.20 -1.07 -20.22
C THR A 22 -5.52 -2.18 -21.22
N PHE A 23 -5.45 -1.88 -22.50
CA PHE A 23 -5.68 -2.88 -23.56
C PHE A 23 -4.70 -4.06 -23.44
N LEU A 24 -3.42 -3.80 -23.25
CA LEU A 24 -2.39 -4.85 -23.09
C LEU A 24 -2.67 -5.76 -21.89
N LEU A 25 -3.11 -5.20 -20.76
CA LEU A 25 -3.41 -5.97 -19.55
C LEU A 25 -4.70 -6.81 -19.71
N PHE A 26 -5.76 -6.23 -20.24
CA PHE A 26 -7.06 -6.88 -20.32
C PHE A 26 -7.27 -7.74 -21.59
N SER A 27 -6.36 -7.66 -22.57
CA SER A 27 -6.33 -8.58 -23.72
C SER A 27 -5.78 -9.98 -23.39
N GLN A 28 -5.18 -10.15 -22.20
CA GLN A 28 -4.66 -11.42 -21.73
C GLN A 28 -5.73 -12.23 -21.00
N ASP A 29 -5.49 -13.54 -20.87
CA ASP A 29 -6.32 -14.40 -20.02
C ASP A 29 -6.11 -14.01 -18.54
N ILE A 30 -7.10 -13.35 -17.97
CA ILE A 30 -7.09 -12.98 -16.55
C ILE A 30 -7.76 -14.10 -15.74
N PRO A 31 -7.04 -14.78 -14.83
CA PRO A 31 -7.63 -15.82 -14.00
C PRO A 31 -8.74 -15.25 -13.13
N SER A 32 -9.88 -15.93 -13.09
CA SER A 32 -10.95 -15.52 -12.21
C SER A 32 -10.51 -15.60 -10.74
N GLN A 33 -10.52 -14.46 -10.08
CA GLN A 33 -10.31 -14.36 -8.65
C GLN A 33 -11.65 -14.27 -7.89
N ASN A 34 -12.76 -14.52 -8.56
CA ASN A 34 -14.12 -14.20 -8.10
C ASN A 34 -14.20 -12.70 -7.75
N LEU A 35 -14.85 -12.37 -6.62
CA LEU A 35 -14.90 -11.00 -6.12
C LEU A 35 -13.57 -10.53 -5.49
N GLY A 36 -12.58 -11.41 -5.32
CA GLY A 36 -11.26 -11.08 -4.78
C GLY A 36 -11.13 -11.27 -3.27
N PHE A 37 -12.14 -11.75 -2.57
CA PHE A 37 -12.04 -12.08 -1.15
C PHE A 37 -11.19 -13.33 -0.91
N VAL A 38 -10.44 -13.36 0.19
CA VAL A 38 -9.81 -14.62 0.67
C VAL A 38 -10.90 -15.58 1.09
N ASP A 39 -11.72 -15.21 2.05
CA ASP A 39 -12.95 -15.88 2.44
C ASP A 39 -13.90 -14.85 3.09
N ALA A 40 -14.94 -14.43 2.36
CA ALA A 40 -15.87 -13.42 2.84
C ALA A 40 -16.80 -13.90 3.96
N LYS A 41 -16.83 -15.20 4.28
CA LYS A 41 -17.71 -15.77 5.30
C LYS A 41 -16.99 -16.07 6.62
N ALA A 42 -15.69 -16.30 6.58
CA ALA A 42 -14.89 -16.57 7.77
C ALA A 42 -14.80 -15.32 8.66
N THR A 43 -14.90 -15.52 9.96
CA THR A 43 -14.67 -14.45 10.95
C THR A 43 -13.21 -14.34 11.35
N ASN A 44 -12.44 -15.39 11.16
CA ASN A 44 -11.00 -15.45 11.42
C ASN A 44 -10.30 -16.15 10.28
N LEU A 45 -9.14 -15.63 9.90
CA LEU A 45 -8.27 -16.18 8.87
C LEU A 45 -6.87 -16.39 9.42
N GLU A 46 -6.25 -17.50 9.06
CA GLU A 46 -4.82 -17.73 9.22
C GLU A 46 -4.14 -17.42 7.90
N ILE A 47 -3.22 -16.46 7.89
CA ILE A 47 -2.54 -15.97 6.68
C ILE A 47 -1.04 -15.93 6.96
N THR A 48 -0.25 -16.60 6.12
CA THR A 48 1.22 -16.58 6.22
C THR A 48 1.78 -15.49 5.34
N VAL A 49 2.58 -14.58 5.91
CA VAL A 49 3.33 -13.53 5.21
C VAL A 49 4.77 -13.53 5.72
N CYS A 50 5.76 -13.54 4.84
CA CYS A 50 7.20 -13.59 5.18
C CYS A 50 7.53 -14.71 6.18
N ASN A 51 6.93 -15.88 6.01
CA ASN A 51 7.02 -17.06 6.91
C ASN A 51 6.55 -16.77 8.35
N ILE A 52 5.63 -15.87 8.53
CA ILE A 52 4.98 -15.56 9.81
C ILE A 52 3.49 -15.78 9.65
N ASP A 53 2.92 -16.63 10.52
CA ASP A 53 1.49 -16.89 10.55
C ASP A 53 0.78 -15.78 11.32
N LEU A 54 -0.11 -15.09 10.64
CA LEU A 54 -0.94 -14.01 11.15
C LEU A 54 -2.36 -14.51 11.37
N ASN A 55 -2.97 -14.12 12.49
CA ASN A 55 -4.37 -14.36 12.76
C ASN A 55 -5.17 -13.08 12.56
N ILE A 56 -6.03 -13.08 11.55
CA ILE A 56 -6.80 -11.91 11.16
C ILE A 56 -8.28 -12.12 11.47
N THR A 57 -8.81 -11.29 12.34
CA THR A 57 -10.26 -11.21 12.58
C THR A 57 -10.88 -10.27 11.57
N GLN A 58 -11.93 -10.72 10.90
CA GLN A 58 -12.70 -9.92 9.93
C GLN A 58 -14.19 -9.89 10.30
N SER A 59 -14.98 -9.07 9.61
CA SER A 59 -16.38 -8.83 9.92
C SER A 59 -17.31 -9.06 8.72
N PRO A 60 -17.69 -10.31 8.41
CA PRO A 60 -18.66 -10.61 7.36
C PRO A 60 -19.99 -9.88 7.52
N GLY A 61 -20.45 -9.70 8.76
CA GLY A 61 -21.67 -8.97 9.06
C GLY A 61 -21.60 -7.49 8.68
N LEU A 62 -20.45 -6.88 8.85
CA LEU A 62 -20.21 -5.49 8.43
C LEU A 62 -20.15 -5.38 6.90
N LEU A 63 -19.51 -6.34 6.22
CA LEU A 63 -19.49 -6.41 4.74
C LEU A 63 -20.91 -6.42 4.16
N SER A 64 -21.84 -7.12 4.81
CA SER A 64 -23.23 -7.28 4.37
C SER A 64 -24.18 -6.20 4.93
N SER A 65 -23.67 -5.18 5.60
CA SER A 65 -24.50 -4.11 6.18
C SER A 65 -24.83 -3.04 5.14
N ASP A 66 -25.95 -2.33 5.35
CA ASP A 66 -26.41 -1.20 4.52
C ASP A 66 -25.71 0.12 4.89
N ARG A 67 -24.45 0.06 5.35
CA ARG A 67 -23.69 1.26 5.71
C ARG A 67 -23.44 2.13 4.49
N GLU A 68 -23.79 3.40 4.57
CA GLU A 68 -23.39 4.42 3.58
C GLU A 68 -21.87 4.60 3.57
N GLY A 69 -21.27 4.83 2.39
CA GLY A 69 -19.83 5.03 2.21
C GLY A 69 -19.00 3.73 2.09
N GLY A 70 -19.70 2.58 1.93
CA GLY A 70 -19.05 1.30 1.61
C GLY A 70 -18.63 0.47 2.83
N THR A 71 -18.40 -0.81 2.59
CA THR A 71 -18.12 -1.82 3.63
C THR A 71 -16.98 -2.76 3.21
N THR A 72 -16.35 -2.51 2.08
CA THR A 72 -15.36 -3.40 1.45
C THR A 72 -14.10 -3.62 2.31
N GLY A 73 -13.74 -2.65 3.15
CA GLY A 73 -12.65 -2.77 4.12
C GLY A 73 -12.90 -3.78 5.25
N ALA A 74 -14.11 -4.38 5.35
CA ALA A 74 -14.50 -5.30 6.43
C ALA A 74 -13.95 -6.72 6.31
N VAL A 75 -13.30 -7.07 5.21
CA VAL A 75 -12.74 -8.40 4.91
C VAL A 75 -11.37 -8.31 4.23
N VAL A 76 -10.66 -9.44 4.19
CA VAL A 76 -9.33 -9.53 3.57
C VAL A 76 -9.44 -9.83 2.09
N TRP A 77 -8.73 -9.06 1.27
CA TRP A 77 -8.62 -9.24 -0.18
C TRP A 77 -7.41 -10.09 -0.53
N LYS A 78 -7.51 -10.92 -1.58
CA LYS A 78 -6.47 -11.88 -1.99
C LYS A 78 -5.14 -11.24 -2.32
N ILE A 79 -5.15 -10.05 -2.89
CA ILE A 79 -3.91 -9.32 -3.21
C ILE A 79 -3.17 -8.84 -1.96
N THR A 80 -3.89 -8.56 -0.85
CA THR A 80 -3.28 -7.96 0.36
C THR A 80 -2.13 -8.79 0.94
N PRO A 81 -2.26 -10.11 1.19
CA PRO A 81 -1.13 -10.91 1.67
C PRO A 81 0.00 -11.02 0.64
N LEU A 82 -0.31 -11.09 -0.66
CA LEU A 82 0.68 -11.15 -1.72
C LEU A 82 1.48 -9.85 -1.81
N PHE A 83 0.80 -8.72 -1.71
CA PHE A 83 1.43 -7.40 -1.67
C PHE A 83 2.28 -7.22 -0.41
N ALA A 84 1.77 -7.60 0.75
CA ALA A 84 2.51 -7.55 2.01
C ALA A 84 3.79 -8.41 1.95
N GLU A 85 3.71 -9.64 1.41
CA GLU A 85 4.87 -10.52 1.18
C GLU A 85 5.90 -9.84 0.28
N TRP A 86 5.47 -9.21 -0.80
CA TRP A 86 6.35 -8.55 -1.75
C TRP A 86 7.03 -7.31 -1.17
N VAL A 87 6.24 -6.41 -0.56
CA VAL A 87 6.77 -5.12 -0.07
C VAL A 87 7.66 -5.30 1.16
N ALA A 88 7.36 -6.30 2.00
CA ALA A 88 8.08 -6.57 3.24
C ALA A 88 9.14 -7.68 3.13
N SER A 89 9.36 -8.31 1.97
CA SER A 89 10.39 -9.34 1.79
C SER A 89 11.80 -8.78 1.95
N ASP A 90 12.75 -9.65 2.32
CA ASP A 90 14.16 -9.27 2.40
C ASP A 90 14.72 -8.88 1.02
N ASP A 91 14.15 -9.45 -0.05
CA ASP A 91 14.53 -9.22 -1.45
C ASP A 91 13.70 -8.10 -2.12
N SER A 92 12.90 -7.36 -1.35
CA SER A 92 12.09 -6.27 -1.93
C SER A 92 12.98 -5.22 -2.60
N PHE A 93 12.71 -4.97 -3.88
CA PHE A 93 13.48 -4.00 -4.66
C PHE A 93 13.38 -2.58 -4.11
N LEU A 94 12.31 -2.26 -3.37
CA LEU A 94 12.15 -0.97 -2.73
C LEU A 94 13.29 -0.68 -1.73
N PHE A 95 13.75 -1.71 -1.01
CA PHE A 95 14.91 -1.61 -0.12
C PHE A 95 16.23 -1.73 -0.88
N GLN A 96 16.31 -2.60 -1.90
CA GLN A 96 17.52 -2.76 -2.72
C GLN A 96 17.91 -1.47 -3.44
N TYR A 97 16.93 -0.72 -3.93
CA TYR A 97 17.13 0.57 -4.60
C TYR A 97 16.96 1.79 -3.68
N SER A 98 16.94 1.57 -2.36
CA SER A 98 16.83 2.64 -1.36
C SER A 98 15.62 3.55 -1.54
N ALA A 99 14.54 3.05 -2.14
CA ALA A 99 13.23 3.72 -2.12
C ALA A 99 12.68 3.73 -0.69
N LEU A 100 12.88 2.62 0.04
CA LEU A 100 12.60 2.49 1.47
C LEU A 100 13.86 2.08 2.24
N ASP A 101 13.93 2.50 3.50
CA ASP A 101 14.95 2.10 4.47
C ASP A 101 14.38 2.12 5.90
N GLN A 102 15.23 1.86 6.89
CA GLN A 102 14.84 1.82 8.31
C GLN A 102 14.37 3.16 8.90
N HIS A 103 14.54 4.27 8.20
CA HIS A 103 14.11 5.60 8.62
C HIS A 103 12.86 6.07 7.85
N SER A 104 12.46 5.34 6.84
CA SER A 104 11.37 5.72 5.95
C SER A 104 10.03 5.83 6.67
N THR A 105 9.21 6.75 6.20
CA THR A 105 7.82 6.94 6.62
C THR A 105 6.89 6.54 5.49
N VAL A 106 6.00 5.58 5.75
CA VAL A 106 5.03 5.07 4.78
C VAL A 106 3.61 5.40 5.21
N LEU A 107 2.81 5.90 4.28
CA LEU A 107 1.38 6.11 4.41
C LEU A 107 0.63 5.03 3.62
N GLU A 108 -0.27 4.31 4.25
CA GLU A 108 -1.21 3.38 3.59
C GLU A 108 -2.59 4.00 3.52
N LEU A 109 -3.15 4.04 2.31
CA LEU A 109 -4.51 4.49 2.04
C LEU A 109 -5.43 3.26 1.90
N GLY A 110 -6.56 3.24 2.62
CA GLY A 110 -7.52 2.15 2.53
C GLY A 110 -7.00 0.82 3.10
N CYS A 111 -6.40 0.84 4.28
CA CYS A 111 -5.76 -0.35 4.89
C CYS A 111 -6.75 -1.45 5.31
N GLY A 112 -8.05 -1.18 5.34
CA GLY A 112 -9.08 -2.12 5.79
C GLY A 112 -8.90 -2.55 7.24
N ILE A 113 -9.63 -3.61 7.61
CA ILE A 113 -9.57 -4.16 8.98
C ILE A 113 -8.33 -4.99 9.26
N SER A 114 -7.61 -5.46 8.22
CA SER A 114 -6.62 -6.52 8.39
C SER A 114 -5.31 -6.05 9.02
N GLY A 115 -4.82 -4.89 8.60
CA GLY A 115 -3.50 -4.39 8.98
C GLY A 115 -2.34 -5.29 8.54
N ILE A 116 -2.54 -6.20 7.58
CA ILE A 116 -1.52 -7.18 7.15
C ILE A 116 -0.29 -6.46 6.58
N VAL A 117 -0.47 -5.48 5.70
CA VAL A 117 0.65 -4.70 5.15
C VAL A 117 1.37 -3.96 6.27
N ALA A 118 0.60 -3.30 7.15
CA ALA A 118 1.13 -2.55 8.27
C ALA A 118 2.02 -3.39 9.19
N VAL A 119 1.53 -4.55 9.66
CA VAL A 119 2.29 -5.41 10.58
C VAL A 119 3.49 -6.09 9.92
N SER A 120 3.44 -6.28 8.60
CA SER A 120 4.54 -6.89 7.83
C SER A 120 5.65 -5.88 7.52
N LEU A 121 5.32 -4.65 7.15
CA LEU A 121 6.28 -3.64 6.73
C LEU A 121 6.81 -2.77 7.88
N ALA A 122 5.98 -2.43 8.86
CA ALA A 122 6.38 -1.56 9.98
C ALA A 122 7.68 -1.98 10.70
N PRO A 123 7.99 -3.28 10.87
CA PRO A 123 9.25 -3.70 11.50
C PRO A 123 10.52 -3.33 10.74
N ARG A 124 10.41 -2.91 9.50
CA ARG A 124 11.53 -2.64 8.58
C ARG A 124 11.78 -1.15 8.33
N ILE A 125 10.85 -0.30 8.75
CA ILE A 125 10.85 1.15 8.48
C ILE A 125 10.75 1.97 9.75
N GLY A 126 10.96 3.27 9.64
CA GLY A 126 10.92 4.21 10.77
C GLY A 126 9.50 4.47 11.26
N LYS A 127 8.54 4.70 10.37
CA LYS A 127 7.15 5.01 10.72
C LYS A 127 6.17 4.47 9.68
N TYR A 128 5.10 3.84 10.15
CA TYR A 128 3.99 3.37 9.32
C TYR A 128 2.69 4.03 9.77
N ILE A 129 1.96 4.62 8.83
CA ILE A 129 0.67 5.25 9.07
C ILE A 129 -0.38 4.49 8.25
N ALA A 130 -1.23 3.73 8.94
CA ALA A 130 -2.37 3.06 8.34
C ALA A 130 -3.59 3.98 8.38
N THR A 131 -4.21 4.22 7.23
CA THR A 131 -5.39 5.08 7.14
C THR A 131 -6.56 4.38 6.49
N ASP A 132 -7.74 4.69 6.98
CA ASP A 132 -9.04 4.26 6.45
C ASP A 132 -10.15 5.10 7.08
N GLN A 133 -11.39 4.82 6.77
CA GLN A 133 -12.53 5.31 7.51
C GLN A 133 -12.58 4.66 8.91
N ASP A 134 -13.11 5.36 9.89
CA ASP A 134 -13.11 4.99 11.32
C ASP A 134 -13.82 3.66 11.65
N TYR A 135 -14.78 3.24 10.79
CA TYR A 135 -15.56 2.02 11.01
C TYR A 135 -14.72 0.74 11.05
N VAL A 136 -13.53 0.72 10.40
CA VAL A 136 -12.62 -0.43 10.42
C VAL A 136 -11.76 -0.49 11.68
N PHE A 137 -11.60 0.59 12.42
CA PHE A 137 -10.55 0.77 13.44
C PHE A 137 -10.64 -0.19 14.60
N LYS A 138 -11.83 -0.61 15.00
CA LYS A 138 -12.00 -1.59 16.07
C LYS A 138 -11.26 -2.88 15.76
N TRP A 139 -11.47 -3.42 14.56
CA TRP A 139 -10.84 -4.66 14.10
C TRP A 139 -9.38 -4.43 13.72
N LEU A 140 -9.07 -3.37 13.01
CA LEU A 140 -7.71 -3.00 12.60
C LEU A 140 -6.77 -2.92 13.81
N LYS A 141 -7.13 -2.16 14.84
CA LYS A 141 -6.31 -2.02 16.05
C LYS A 141 -6.14 -3.35 16.78
N SER A 142 -7.19 -4.18 16.84
CA SER A 142 -7.12 -5.52 17.42
C SER A 142 -6.17 -6.42 16.62
N ASN A 143 -6.31 -6.47 15.31
CA ASN A 143 -5.46 -7.26 14.42
C ASN A 143 -3.99 -6.83 14.51
N ILE A 144 -3.72 -5.52 14.47
CA ILE A 144 -2.36 -5.00 14.65
C ILE A 144 -1.77 -5.43 16.00
N THR A 145 -2.51 -5.25 17.10
CA THR A 145 -2.04 -5.58 18.44
C THR A 145 -1.71 -7.07 18.58
N ASN A 146 -2.63 -7.94 18.13
CA ASN A 146 -2.47 -9.38 18.24
C ASN A 146 -1.28 -9.89 17.41
N ASN A 147 -1.11 -9.39 16.18
CA ASN A 147 -0.07 -9.86 15.27
C ASN A 147 1.30 -9.21 15.52
N SER A 148 1.38 -7.98 16.00
CA SER A 148 2.64 -7.35 16.40
C SER A 148 3.37 -8.16 17.49
N ALA A 149 2.64 -8.75 18.43
CA ALA A 149 3.22 -9.62 19.45
C ALA A 149 3.81 -10.92 18.89
N ILE A 150 3.19 -11.48 17.83
CA ILE A 150 3.67 -12.70 17.14
C ILE A 150 4.97 -12.38 16.40
N ILE A 151 5.02 -11.28 15.66
CA ILE A 151 6.19 -10.83 14.90
C ILE A 151 7.36 -10.57 15.84
N SER A 152 7.14 -9.88 16.96
CA SER A 152 8.18 -9.61 17.97
C SER A 152 8.84 -10.88 18.51
N LYS A 153 8.05 -11.92 18.76
CA LYS A 153 8.56 -13.22 19.25
C LYS A 153 9.39 -13.93 18.19
N ASN A 154 8.98 -13.88 16.92
CA ASN A 154 9.67 -14.57 15.84
C ASN A 154 10.99 -13.90 15.44
N VAL A 155 11.08 -12.57 15.47
CA VAL A 155 12.33 -11.81 15.27
C VAL A 155 13.38 -12.23 16.32
N LYS A 156 12.99 -12.32 17.60
CA LYS A 156 13.88 -12.77 18.67
C LYS A 156 14.38 -14.22 18.50
N LYS A 157 13.52 -15.14 18.01
CA LYS A 157 13.89 -16.55 17.79
C LYS A 157 14.90 -16.74 16.65
N ARG A 158 14.90 -15.87 15.63
CA ARG A 158 15.81 -15.98 14.46
C ARG A 158 17.23 -15.45 14.73
N GLY A 159 17.56 -15.01 15.95
CA GLY A 159 18.87 -14.50 16.32
C GLY A 159 19.32 -13.28 15.50
N LYS A 160 18.45 -12.71 14.69
CA LYS A 160 18.66 -11.40 14.09
C LYS A 160 18.49 -10.39 15.22
N THR A 161 19.60 -9.89 15.76
CA THR A 161 19.57 -8.68 16.57
C THR A 161 18.82 -7.64 15.74
N PRO A 162 17.76 -7.01 16.25
CA PRO A 162 17.17 -5.89 15.53
C PRO A 162 18.31 -4.94 15.23
N ALA A 163 18.42 -4.53 13.96
CA ALA A 163 19.37 -3.48 13.59
C ALA A 163 19.18 -2.37 14.62
N THR A 164 20.23 -2.13 15.37
CA THR A 164 20.25 -1.41 16.62
C THR A 164 19.56 -0.05 16.53
N THR A 165 18.65 0.19 17.48
CA THR A 165 18.55 1.43 18.25
C THR A 165 17.74 2.62 17.74
N ALA A 166 16.80 2.49 16.80
CA ALA A 166 15.89 3.61 16.54
C ALA A 166 14.39 3.27 16.71
N CYS A 167 14.01 2.00 16.76
CA CYS A 167 12.62 1.61 17.00
C CYS A 167 12.39 1.25 18.48
N GLY A 168 11.50 2.00 19.11
CA GLY A 168 10.91 1.63 20.40
C GLY A 168 10.21 0.26 20.36
N PRO A 169 9.44 -0.10 21.41
CA PRO A 169 8.70 -1.37 21.43
C PRO A 169 7.92 -1.54 20.14
N MET A 170 7.96 -2.73 19.53
CA MET A 170 7.32 -3.03 18.25
C MET A 170 5.84 -2.62 18.29
N GLY A 171 5.43 -1.77 17.34
CA GLY A 171 4.12 -1.11 17.30
C GLY A 171 4.14 0.37 17.69
N SER A 172 5.23 0.88 18.30
CA SER A 172 5.33 2.31 18.63
C SER A 172 5.50 3.19 17.37
N ASN A 173 5.99 2.61 16.28
CA ASN A 173 6.17 3.28 15.00
C ASN A 173 4.96 3.11 14.05
N LEU A 174 3.89 2.41 14.47
CA LEU A 174 2.68 2.22 13.69
C LEU A 174 1.55 3.07 14.28
N LYS A 175 0.97 3.93 13.44
CA LYS A 175 -0.18 4.76 13.80
C LYS A 175 -1.38 4.41 12.92
N VAL A 176 -2.58 4.53 13.49
CA VAL A 176 -3.87 4.37 12.78
C VAL A 176 -4.60 5.69 12.86
N ILE A 177 -4.92 6.27 11.70
CA ILE A 177 -5.53 7.60 11.57
C ILE A 177 -6.71 7.54 10.61
N ALA A 178 -7.81 8.20 10.97
CA ALA A 178 -8.95 8.36 10.09
C ALA A 178 -8.57 9.26 8.92
N LEU A 179 -8.81 8.80 7.71
CA LEU A 179 -8.65 9.56 6.49
C LEU A 179 -9.71 9.11 5.49
N ASP A 180 -10.68 9.96 5.28
CA ASP A 180 -11.65 9.81 4.21
C ASP A 180 -11.16 10.62 3.01
N TRP A 181 -10.99 9.95 1.86
CA TRP A 181 -10.41 10.58 0.66
C TRP A 181 -11.28 11.70 0.09
N GLU A 182 -12.59 11.70 0.37
CA GLU A 182 -13.52 12.69 -0.15
C GLU A 182 -13.54 13.96 0.71
N THR A 183 -13.36 13.81 2.04
CA THR A 183 -13.65 14.89 2.99
C THR A 183 -12.46 15.32 3.84
N SER A 184 -11.41 14.47 4.00
CA SER A 184 -10.27 14.79 4.85
C SER A 184 -9.21 15.63 4.14
N SER A 185 -8.48 16.46 4.90
CA SER A 185 -7.33 17.21 4.41
C SER A 185 -6.04 16.47 4.69
N VAL A 186 -5.26 16.21 3.64
CA VAL A 186 -3.93 15.59 3.74
C VAL A 186 -2.92 16.51 4.44
N SER A 187 -3.10 17.83 4.36
CA SER A 187 -2.17 18.82 4.94
C SER A 187 -2.04 18.71 6.47
N GLU A 188 -3.03 18.12 7.14
CA GLU A 188 -3.01 17.91 8.60
C GLU A 188 -2.22 16.66 9.01
N LEU A 189 -2.00 15.71 8.10
CA LEU A 189 -1.34 14.44 8.40
C LEU A 189 0.02 14.60 9.05
N PRO A 190 0.96 15.44 8.56
CA PRO A 190 2.27 15.59 9.19
C PRO A 190 2.17 15.94 10.67
N THR A 191 1.28 16.86 11.04
CA THR A 191 1.05 17.26 12.43
C THR A 191 0.43 16.12 13.25
N LEU A 192 -0.60 15.45 12.72
CA LEU A 192 -1.31 14.35 13.40
C LEU A 192 -0.38 13.15 13.67
N VAL A 193 0.57 12.88 12.76
CA VAL A 193 1.52 11.77 12.92
C VAL A 193 2.81 12.19 13.64
N GLY A 194 2.96 13.46 13.99
CA GLY A 194 4.15 13.98 14.66
C GLY A 194 5.37 13.86 13.75
N MET A 195 5.28 14.37 12.53
CA MET A 195 6.42 14.55 11.64
C MET A 195 7.13 15.85 11.98
N GLU A 196 8.46 15.82 11.95
CA GLU A 196 9.27 17.01 12.08
C GLU A 196 9.19 17.87 10.81
N PRO A 197 9.39 19.19 10.91
CA PRO A 197 9.44 20.05 9.74
C PRO A 197 10.46 19.55 8.70
N GLY A 198 10.01 19.39 7.45
CA GLY A 198 10.83 18.88 6.36
C GLY A 198 10.92 17.37 6.24
N GLN A 199 10.29 16.60 7.15
CA GLN A 199 10.06 15.17 6.92
C GLN A 199 8.98 14.97 5.85
N ILE A 200 9.15 13.90 5.07
CA ILE A 200 8.25 13.50 4.00
C ILE A 200 7.70 12.10 4.23
N PHE A 201 6.65 11.75 3.51
CA PHE A 201 6.32 10.35 3.27
C PHE A 201 7.25 9.82 2.17
N ASP A 202 8.04 8.79 2.46
CA ASP A 202 8.90 8.14 1.46
C ASP A 202 8.08 7.32 0.47
N ALA A 203 6.99 6.74 0.94
CA ALA A 203 6.01 6.08 0.07
C ALA A 203 4.57 6.30 0.52
N VAL A 204 3.67 6.31 -0.48
CA VAL A 204 2.22 6.16 -0.31
C VAL A 204 1.85 4.82 -0.93
N VAL A 205 1.15 3.98 -0.20
CA VAL A 205 0.69 2.68 -0.70
C VAL A 205 -0.83 2.58 -0.67
N ALA A 206 -1.42 2.00 -1.72
CA ALA A 206 -2.84 1.66 -1.76
C ALA A 206 -2.99 0.26 -2.35
N CYS A 207 -3.57 -0.65 -1.58
CA CYS A 207 -3.72 -2.04 -1.94
C CYS A 207 -5.19 -2.39 -2.13
N ASP A 208 -5.58 -2.68 -3.38
CA ASP A 208 -6.95 -3.02 -3.81
C ASP A 208 -7.98 -1.91 -3.59
N CYS A 209 -7.56 -0.66 -3.75
CA CYS A 209 -8.39 0.52 -3.53
C CYS A 209 -9.11 1.03 -4.80
N VAL A 210 -8.78 0.48 -5.99
CA VAL A 210 -9.35 0.88 -7.28
C VAL A 210 -10.45 -0.10 -7.67
N TYR A 211 -11.68 0.18 -7.26
CA TYR A 211 -12.84 -0.69 -7.50
C TYR A 211 -14.15 0.07 -7.75
N ASN A 212 -14.18 1.37 -7.51
CA ASN A 212 -15.35 2.22 -7.63
C ASN A 212 -14.97 3.53 -8.33
N GLU A 213 -15.61 3.82 -9.45
CA GLU A 213 -15.32 5.02 -10.27
C GLU A 213 -15.44 6.33 -9.48
N THR A 214 -16.40 6.43 -8.56
CA THR A 214 -16.61 7.66 -7.78
C THR A 214 -15.48 7.98 -6.82
N LEU A 215 -14.69 6.96 -6.42
CA LEU A 215 -13.55 7.11 -5.52
C LEU A 215 -12.22 7.32 -6.24
N ILE A 216 -12.17 7.24 -7.57
CA ILE A 216 -10.94 7.37 -8.35
C ILE A 216 -10.31 8.75 -8.14
N GLU A 217 -11.04 9.82 -8.44
CA GLU A 217 -10.52 11.19 -8.29
C GLU A 217 -10.16 11.53 -6.84
N PRO A 218 -10.98 11.20 -5.81
CA PRO A 218 -10.57 11.36 -4.41
C PRO A 218 -9.28 10.62 -4.05
N LEU A 219 -9.12 9.35 -4.46
CA LEU A 219 -7.91 8.56 -4.20
C LEU A 219 -6.68 9.17 -4.87
N VAL A 220 -6.77 9.49 -6.17
CA VAL A 220 -5.65 10.08 -6.94
C VAL A 220 -5.26 11.44 -6.37
N ARG A 221 -6.23 12.27 -6.01
CA ARG A 221 -5.99 13.56 -5.35
C ARG A 221 -5.26 13.37 -4.01
N THR A 222 -5.73 12.44 -3.16
CA THR A 222 -5.09 12.15 -1.86
C THR A 222 -3.63 11.67 -2.05
N CYS A 223 -3.37 10.82 -3.05
CA CYS A 223 -2.00 10.41 -3.41
C CYS A 223 -1.16 11.62 -3.83
N ALA A 224 -1.69 12.48 -4.73
CA ALA A 224 -0.99 13.64 -5.25
C ALA A 224 -0.66 14.66 -4.14
N GLU A 225 -1.64 15.03 -3.33
CA GLU A 225 -1.46 15.95 -2.20
C GLU A 225 -0.42 15.43 -1.21
N THR A 226 -0.42 14.12 -0.91
CA THR A 226 0.59 13.52 -0.03
C THR A 226 1.98 13.61 -0.63
N CYS A 227 2.13 13.36 -1.94
CA CYS A 227 3.42 13.48 -2.63
C CYS A 227 3.89 14.95 -2.71
N GLN A 228 2.98 15.91 -2.87
CA GLN A 228 3.30 17.33 -2.88
C GLN A 228 3.86 17.85 -1.54
N LEU A 229 3.53 17.22 -0.42
CA LEU A 229 4.15 17.56 0.87
C LEU A 229 5.67 17.36 0.83
N ALA A 230 6.18 16.50 -0.06
CA ALA A 230 7.62 16.26 -0.25
C ALA A 230 8.32 17.44 -0.96
N ASN A 231 7.63 18.20 -1.81
CA ASN A 231 8.23 19.34 -2.54
C ASN A 231 8.67 20.47 -1.60
N ALA A 232 8.12 20.51 -0.38
CA ALA A 232 8.56 21.42 0.67
C ALA A 232 9.83 20.94 1.41
N SER A 233 10.36 19.75 1.07
CA SER A 233 11.50 19.13 1.74
C SER A 233 12.83 19.48 1.11
N SER A 234 13.86 19.61 1.94
CA SER A 234 15.24 19.83 1.50
C SER A 234 15.95 18.57 0.96
N THR A 235 15.33 17.40 1.05
CA THR A 235 15.97 16.11 0.71
C THR A 235 16.06 15.84 -0.79
N GLY A 236 15.20 16.45 -1.60
CA GLY A 236 15.14 16.22 -3.05
C GLY A 236 14.80 14.78 -3.47
N LYS A 237 14.36 13.94 -2.53
CA LYS A 237 13.89 12.56 -2.80
C LYS A 237 12.37 12.59 -2.99
N PRO A 238 11.85 12.15 -4.14
CA PRO A 238 10.41 12.13 -4.35
C PRO A 238 9.74 11.01 -3.54
N THR A 239 8.49 11.22 -3.17
CA THR A 239 7.62 10.18 -2.62
C THR A 239 7.27 9.16 -3.70
N VAL A 240 7.38 7.87 -3.40
CA VAL A 240 6.98 6.78 -4.30
C VAL A 240 5.53 6.39 -4.01
N CYS A 241 4.65 6.55 -5.00
CA CYS A 241 3.27 6.09 -4.89
C CYS A 241 3.14 4.66 -5.46
N ILE A 242 2.64 3.71 -4.68
CA ILE A 242 2.57 2.28 -5.03
C ILE A 242 1.11 1.85 -4.99
N ILE A 243 0.57 1.49 -6.15
CA ILE A 243 -0.82 1.03 -6.29
C ILE A 243 -0.80 -0.42 -6.72
N ALA A 244 -1.31 -1.29 -5.86
CA ALA A 244 -1.49 -2.72 -6.14
C ALA A 244 -2.97 -3.02 -6.25
N GLN A 245 -3.39 -3.73 -7.30
CA GLN A 245 -4.81 -3.97 -7.55
C GLN A 245 -5.08 -5.28 -8.30
N GLN A 246 -6.26 -5.80 -8.11
CA GLN A 246 -6.80 -6.90 -8.90
C GLN A 246 -7.40 -6.35 -10.19
N LEU A 247 -7.13 -7.01 -11.31
CA LEU A 247 -7.75 -6.74 -12.59
C LEU A 247 -9.18 -7.29 -12.61
N ARG A 248 -10.18 -6.42 -12.40
CA ARG A 248 -11.63 -6.79 -12.36
C ARG A 248 -12.42 -6.20 -13.50
N SER A 249 -12.28 -4.90 -13.71
CA SER A 249 -13.00 -4.13 -14.73
C SER A 249 -12.00 -3.26 -15.48
N ASP A 250 -11.95 -3.46 -16.79
CA ASP A 250 -11.15 -2.63 -17.70
C ASP A 250 -11.54 -1.16 -17.62
N THR A 251 -12.83 -0.88 -17.60
CA THR A 251 -13.37 0.50 -17.55
C THR A 251 -12.93 1.24 -16.29
N VAL A 252 -13.06 0.60 -15.11
CA VAL A 252 -12.64 1.22 -13.84
C VAL A 252 -11.13 1.38 -13.78
N PHE A 253 -10.39 0.37 -14.27
CA PHE A 253 -8.93 0.40 -14.34
C PHE A 253 -8.43 1.53 -15.24
N GLU A 254 -9.00 1.64 -16.46
CA GLU A 254 -8.65 2.68 -17.43
C GLU A 254 -8.93 4.08 -16.88
N ALA A 255 -10.12 4.29 -16.33
CA ALA A 255 -10.50 5.57 -15.71
C ALA A 255 -9.50 5.97 -14.61
N TRP A 256 -9.10 5.01 -13.76
CA TRP A 256 -8.09 5.25 -12.74
C TRP A 256 -6.73 5.56 -13.37
N LEU A 257 -6.27 4.75 -14.33
CA LEU A 257 -4.94 4.94 -14.92
C LEU A 257 -4.82 6.27 -15.66
N ILE A 258 -5.88 6.68 -16.36
CA ILE A 258 -5.96 8.01 -17.00
C ILE A 258 -5.86 9.13 -15.94
N ALA A 259 -6.64 9.05 -14.87
CA ALA A 259 -6.61 10.04 -13.81
C ALA A 259 -5.24 10.09 -13.10
N PHE A 260 -4.66 8.93 -12.81
CA PHE A 260 -3.36 8.81 -12.17
C PHE A 260 -2.22 9.30 -13.05
N HIS A 261 -2.23 8.96 -14.35
CA HIS A 261 -1.21 9.36 -15.32
C HIS A 261 -1.18 10.88 -15.59
N LYS A 262 -2.31 11.60 -15.40
CA LYS A 262 -2.33 13.06 -15.50
C LYS A 262 -1.42 13.75 -14.50
N VAL A 263 -1.27 13.16 -13.31
CA VAL A 263 -0.52 13.78 -12.19
C VAL A 263 0.75 13.03 -11.81
N PHE A 264 0.91 11.78 -12.27
CA PHE A 264 2.09 10.96 -12.01
C PHE A 264 2.76 10.52 -13.31
N ARG A 265 4.08 10.38 -13.28
CA ARG A 265 4.82 9.49 -14.16
C ARG A 265 4.59 8.07 -13.66
N VAL A 266 4.22 7.14 -14.53
CA VAL A 266 3.72 5.81 -14.11
C VAL A 266 4.53 4.70 -14.75
N TRP A 267 4.83 3.67 -13.96
CA TRP A 267 5.45 2.41 -14.42
C TRP A 267 4.66 1.23 -13.90
N ARG A 268 4.44 0.23 -14.76
CA ARG A 268 4.08 -1.10 -14.30
C ARG A 268 5.32 -1.79 -13.77
N VAL A 269 5.24 -2.36 -12.56
CA VAL A 269 6.37 -3.10 -11.98
C VAL A 269 6.59 -4.38 -12.78
N PRO A 270 7.79 -4.59 -13.36
CA PRO A 270 8.05 -5.77 -14.19
C PRO A 270 8.17 -7.04 -13.35
N ASP A 271 7.83 -8.19 -13.93
CA ASP A 271 7.81 -9.51 -13.29
C ASP A 271 9.09 -9.89 -12.54
N LYS A 272 10.25 -9.48 -13.05
CA LYS A 272 11.55 -9.72 -12.40
C LYS A 272 11.69 -9.07 -11.02
N LEU A 273 10.87 -8.06 -10.73
CA LEU A 273 10.84 -7.33 -9.47
C LEU A 273 9.66 -7.74 -8.59
N LEU A 274 8.79 -8.64 -9.07
CA LEU A 274 7.61 -9.13 -8.36
C LEU A 274 7.80 -10.56 -7.85
N ASN A 275 7.17 -10.88 -6.72
CA ASN A 275 7.01 -12.27 -6.30
C ASN A 275 6.03 -13.00 -7.25
N LYS A 276 6.08 -14.35 -7.24
CA LYS A 276 5.32 -15.17 -8.17
C LYS A 276 3.80 -14.87 -8.18
N GLY A 277 3.25 -14.53 -7.01
CA GLY A 277 1.81 -14.29 -6.86
C GLY A 277 1.30 -12.97 -7.46
N LEU A 278 2.22 -12.05 -7.82
CA LEU A 278 1.88 -10.75 -8.41
C LEU A 278 2.32 -10.60 -9.88
N ARG A 279 2.93 -11.65 -10.47
CA ARG A 279 3.42 -11.59 -11.85
C ARG A 279 2.30 -11.64 -12.86
N GLU A 280 2.65 -11.33 -14.10
CA GLU A 280 1.76 -11.46 -15.27
C GLU A 280 1.02 -12.80 -15.25
N GLY A 281 -0.26 -12.78 -15.62
CA GLY A 281 -1.14 -13.95 -15.58
C GLY A 281 -1.67 -14.31 -14.18
N SER A 282 -1.33 -13.56 -13.11
CA SER A 282 -1.88 -13.79 -11.77
C SER A 282 -3.27 -13.18 -11.56
N GLY A 283 -3.66 -12.22 -12.41
CA GLY A 283 -4.86 -11.40 -12.25
C GLY A 283 -4.64 -10.18 -11.33
N PHE A 284 -3.38 -9.93 -10.96
CA PHE A 284 -2.99 -8.77 -10.16
C PHE A 284 -1.94 -7.94 -10.90
N VAL A 285 -1.86 -6.66 -10.56
CA VAL A 285 -0.88 -5.73 -11.12
C VAL A 285 -0.41 -4.73 -10.06
N VAL A 286 0.84 -4.30 -10.19
CA VAL A 286 1.42 -3.27 -9.32
C VAL A 286 1.96 -2.15 -10.19
N HIS A 287 1.56 -0.92 -9.88
CA HIS A 287 2.07 0.29 -10.52
C HIS A 287 2.82 1.16 -9.52
N ILE A 288 3.82 1.85 -10.03
CA ILE A 288 4.56 2.89 -9.30
C ILE A 288 4.32 4.21 -10.00
N GLY A 289 3.95 5.21 -9.21
CA GLY A 289 3.81 6.60 -9.62
C GLY A 289 4.84 7.49 -8.94
N ILE A 290 5.41 8.41 -9.71
CA ILE A 290 6.20 9.54 -9.22
C ILE A 290 5.49 10.80 -9.62
N PHE A 291 5.17 11.64 -8.64
CA PHE A 291 4.44 12.88 -8.87
C PHE A 291 5.16 13.75 -9.93
N ARG A 292 4.41 14.25 -10.91
CA ARG A 292 4.95 15.19 -11.91
C ARG A 292 5.11 16.54 -11.22
N ASP A 293 6.34 16.99 -11.06
CA ASP A 293 6.55 18.40 -10.70
C ASP A 293 5.93 19.25 -11.82
N SER A 294 5.07 20.18 -11.46
CA SER A 294 4.63 21.19 -12.41
C SER A 294 5.90 21.85 -12.94
N GLU A 295 6.16 21.69 -14.23
CA GLU A 295 7.20 22.49 -14.89
C GLU A 295 6.95 23.95 -14.54
N ALA A 296 7.93 24.54 -13.85
CA ALA A 296 7.91 25.93 -13.44
C ALA A 296 8.08 26.85 -14.66
#